data_19269ebd5823f650a9a03dbdc3eaaa35
#
_entry.id   19269ebd5823f650a9a03dbdc3eaaa35
#
_cell.length_a   1.000
_cell.length_b   1.000
_cell.length_c   1.000
_cell.angle_alpha   90.00
_cell.angle_beta   90.00
_cell.angle_gamma   90.00
#
_symmetry.space_group_name_H-M   'P 1'
#
loop_
_entity.id
_entity.type
_entity.pdbx_description
1 polymer ?
#
loop_
_entity_poly.entity_id
_entity_poly.type
_entity_poly.pdbx_seq_one_letter_code
_entity_poly.pdbx_strand_id
1 'polypeptide(L)'
;MDIKNKVALITGGASGLGFASAQKLIAAGAKIMVMDLNEDNAKKACSELNGEADYAIANVAEEASVQDAINKTMDKFGRIDIVLNCAGIGSASKTVGKDGAHPLDYFKIVLDVNLVGTFNVLRLAAVEMGKNEPEKDNECGVIINTASVA
;
A
#
# COMPACT_ATOMS: atom_id res chain seq x y z
N MET A 1 16.41 9.49 5.49
CA MET A 1 16.12 8.15 6.12
C MET A 1 17.08 7.09 5.61
N ASP A 2 17.72 6.32 6.49
CA ASP A 2 18.40 5.06 6.11
C ASP A 2 17.35 3.93 6.07
N ILE A 3 17.35 3.14 4.98
CA ILE A 3 16.34 2.09 4.74
C ILE A 3 16.55 0.84 5.62
N LYS A 4 17.78 0.62 6.08
CA LYS A 4 18.13 -0.58 6.86
C LYS A 4 17.31 -0.67 8.15
N ASN A 5 16.67 -1.81 8.39
CA ASN A 5 15.78 -2.11 9.52
C ASN A 5 14.48 -1.28 9.57
N LYS A 6 14.16 -0.52 8.51
CA LYS A 6 12.88 0.18 8.41
C LYS A 6 11.76 -0.76 7.99
N VAL A 7 10.54 -0.45 8.41
CA VAL A 7 9.34 -1.20 8.07
C VAL A 7 8.58 -0.49 6.97
N ALA A 8 8.39 -1.16 5.84
CA ALA A 8 7.63 -0.65 4.70
C ALA A 8 6.29 -1.39 4.57
N LEU A 9 5.19 -0.65 4.62
CA LEU A 9 3.84 -1.10 4.30
C LEU A 9 3.54 -0.72 2.85
N ILE A 10 3.26 -1.72 2.00
CA ILE A 10 3.12 -1.52 0.55
C ILE A 10 1.76 -2.02 0.09
N THR A 11 0.88 -1.10 -0.33
CA THR A 11 -0.43 -1.48 -0.90
C THR A 11 -0.27 -1.92 -2.36
N GLY A 12 -1.06 -2.93 -2.80
CA GLY A 12 -0.84 -3.56 -4.09
C GLY A 12 0.55 -4.22 -4.18
N GLY A 13 1.09 -4.62 -3.03
CA GLY A 13 2.45 -5.11 -2.88
C GLY A 13 2.70 -6.51 -3.44
N ALA A 14 1.63 -7.22 -3.84
CA ALA A 14 1.74 -8.59 -4.36
C ALA A 14 2.08 -8.65 -5.86
N SER A 15 2.08 -7.53 -6.57
CA SER A 15 2.33 -7.52 -8.02
C SER A 15 2.90 -6.17 -8.52
N GLY A 16 3.31 -6.14 -9.79
CA GLY A 16 3.65 -4.92 -10.52
C GLY A 16 4.66 -4.01 -9.79
N LEU A 17 4.34 -2.71 -9.72
CA LEU A 17 5.20 -1.69 -9.10
C LEU A 17 5.37 -1.92 -7.60
N GLY A 18 4.29 -2.34 -6.90
CA GLY A 18 4.35 -2.63 -5.47
C GLY A 18 5.33 -3.75 -5.15
N PHE A 19 5.25 -4.87 -5.87
CA PHE A 19 6.16 -6.01 -5.68
C PHE A 19 7.60 -5.66 -6.04
N ALA A 20 7.83 -4.98 -7.18
CA ALA A 20 9.17 -4.53 -7.58
C ALA A 20 9.79 -3.58 -6.54
N SER A 21 8.98 -2.72 -5.92
CA SER A 21 9.42 -1.84 -4.83
C SER A 21 9.74 -2.64 -3.57
N ALA A 22 8.90 -3.62 -3.21
CA ALA A 22 9.16 -4.54 -2.10
C ALA A 22 10.52 -5.25 -2.26
N GLN A 23 10.81 -5.76 -3.45
CA GLN A 23 12.11 -6.39 -3.76
C GLN A 23 13.30 -5.44 -3.57
N LYS A 24 13.16 -4.18 -3.98
CA LYS A 24 14.22 -3.16 -3.82
C LYS A 24 14.43 -2.77 -2.36
N LEU A 25 13.34 -2.55 -1.63
CA LEU A 25 13.40 -2.15 -0.22
C LEU A 25 13.96 -3.28 0.65
N ILE A 26 13.53 -4.52 0.44
CA ILE A 26 14.03 -5.66 1.22
C ILE A 26 15.51 -5.92 0.91
N ALA A 27 15.97 -5.75 -0.33
CA ALA A 27 17.38 -5.85 -0.70
C ALA A 27 18.22 -4.74 -0.06
N ALA A 28 17.62 -3.60 0.28
CA ALA A 28 18.26 -2.52 1.05
C ALA A 28 18.17 -2.71 2.57
N GLY A 29 17.61 -3.84 3.04
CA GLY A 29 17.52 -4.20 4.44
C GLY A 29 16.27 -3.75 5.16
N ALA A 30 15.22 -3.34 4.46
CA ALA A 30 13.90 -3.09 5.05
C ALA A 30 13.18 -4.40 5.38
N LYS A 31 12.20 -4.29 6.29
CA LYS A 31 11.18 -5.32 6.55
C LYS A 31 9.92 -4.93 5.78
N ILE A 32 9.22 -5.90 5.19
CA ILE A 32 8.12 -5.62 4.27
C ILE A 32 6.80 -6.19 4.80
N MET A 33 5.76 -5.35 4.85
CA MET A 33 4.38 -5.78 4.93
C MET A 33 3.72 -5.59 3.55
N VAL A 34 3.43 -6.70 2.89
CA VAL A 34 2.66 -6.71 1.63
C VAL A 34 1.18 -6.57 1.97
N MET A 35 0.54 -5.47 1.60
CA MET A 35 -0.90 -5.29 1.71
C MET A 35 -1.53 -5.50 0.32
N ASP A 36 -2.41 -6.47 0.18
CA ASP A 36 -3.07 -6.78 -1.10
C ASP A 36 -4.48 -7.33 -0.85
N LEU A 37 -5.34 -7.27 -1.85
CA LEU A 37 -6.68 -7.85 -1.79
C LEU A 37 -6.68 -9.37 -2.01
N ASN A 38 -5.69 -9.87 -2.76
CA ASN A 38 -5.58 -11.29 -3.12
C ASN A 38 -4.58 -12.02 -2.23
N GLU A 39 -5.10 -12.93 -1.39
CA GLU A 39 -4.30 -13.67 -0.42
C GLU A 39 -3.24 -14.57 -1.08
N ASP A 40 -3.60 -15.29 -2.14
CA ASP A 40 -2.66 -16.22 -2.79
C ASP A 40 -1.50 -15.47 -3.42
N ASN A 41 -1.78 -14.32 -4.05
CA ASN A 41 -0.74 -13.46 -4.60
C ASN A 41 0.14 -12.86 -3.49
N ALA A 42 -0.44 -12.44 -2.38
CA ALA A 42 0.30 -11.90 -1.25
C ALA A 42 1.22 -12.94 -0.60
N LYS A 43 0.73 -14.17 -0.39
CA LYS A 43 1.54 -15.31 0.10
C LYS A 43 2.69 -15.62 -0.84
N LYS A 44 2.41 -15.71 -2.14
CA LYS A 44 3.42 -15.94 -3.17
C LYS A 44 4.47 -14.84 -3.16
N ALA A 45 4.07 -13.57 -3.16
CA ALA A 45 4.98 -12.44 -3.12
C ALA A 45 5.92 -12.53 -1.89
N CYS A 46 5.38 -12.79 -0.70
CA CYS A 46 6.20 -12.95 0.50
C CYS A 46 7.19 -14.12 0.40
N SER A 47 6.80 -15.23 -0.23
CA SER A 47 7.72 -16.37 -0.42
C SER A 47 8.88 -16.09 -1.38
N GLU A 48 8.70 -15.13 -2.29
CA GLU A 48 9.72 -14.71 -3.27
C GLU A 48 10.63 -13.59 -2.74
N LEU A 49 10.24 -12.93 -1.63
CA LEU A 49 11.05 -11.90 -0.99
C LEU A 49 12.12 -12.54 -0.08
N ASN A 50 13.39 -12.25 -0.36
CA ASN A 50 14.52 -12.78 0.44
C ASN A 50 14.80 -11.85 1.63
N GLY A 51 14.08 -12.06 2.75
CA GLY A 51 14.24 -11.26 3.96
C GLY A 51 13.00 -11.31 4.86
N GLU A 52 12.89 -10.34 5.80
CA GLU A 52 11.74 -10.26 6.70
C GLU A 52 10.53 -9.66 5.96
N ALA A 53 9.60 -10.52 5.55
CA ALA A 53 8.35 -10.12 4.91
C ALA A 53 7.16 -10.85 5.55
N ASP A 54 6.03 -10.16 5.59
CA ASP A 54 4.71 -10.72 5.93
C ASP A 54 3.66 -10.02 5.05
N TYR A 55 2.42 -10.51 5.08
CA TYR A 55 1.34 -9.94 4.30
C TYR A 55 0.11 -9.66 5.16
N ALA A 56 -0.69 -8.70 4.72
CA ALA A 56 -2.02 -8.42 5.25
C ALA A 56 -3.02 -8.34 4.09
N ILE A 57 -4.19 -8.96 4.28
CA ILE A 57 -5.25 -8.88 3.27
C ILE A 57 -6.13 -7.68 3.59
N ALA A 58 -6.23 -6.75 2.64
CA ALA A 58 -7.03 -5.56 2.85
C ALA A 58 -7.59 -4.98 1.55
N ASN A 59 -8.84 -4.53 1.64
CA ASN A 59 -9.43 -3.63 0.68
C ASN A 59 -9.12 -2.19 1.12
N VAL A 60 -8.32 -1.47 0.33
CA VAL A 60 -7.91 -0.10 0.68
C VAL A 60 -9.08 0.88 0.79
N ALA A 61 -10.19 0.62 0.08
CA ALA A 61 -11.40 1.44 0.14
C ALA A 61 -12.21 1.25 1.45
N GLU A 62 -11.87 0.26 2.27
CA GLU A 62 -12.58 -0.07 3.51
C GLU A 62 -11.74 0.27 4.75
N GLU A 63 -12.22 1.18 5.58
CA GLU A 63 -11.47 1.66 6.75
C GLU A 63 -11.07 0.54 7.71
N ALA A 64 -12.03 -0.32 8.08
CA ALA A 64 -11.77 -1.42 9.01
C ALA A 64 -10.71 -2.39 8.47
N SER A 65 -10.77 -2.72 7.18
CA SER A 65 -9.83 -3.60 6.50
C SER A 65 -8.41 -3.03 6.51
N VAL A 66 -8.26 -1.73 6.27
CA VAL A 66 -6.96 -1.03 6.34
C VAL A 66 -6.46 -0.96 7.78
N GLN A 67 -7.33 -0.66 8.75
CA GLN A 67 -6.94 -0.62 10.16
C GLN A 67 -6.42 -1.98 10.65
N ASP A 68 -7.08 -3.08 10.27
CA ASP A 68 -6.62 -4.43 10.61
C ASP A 68 -5.24 -4.75 10.02
N ALA A 69 -5.00 -4.33 8.77
CA ALA A 69 -3.69 -4.50 8.14
C ALA A 69 -2.58 -3.67 8.83
N ILE A 70 -2.90 -2.45 9.25
CA ILE A 70 -1.99 -1.60 10.03
C ILE A 70 -1.71 -2.24 11.39
N ASN A 71 -2.74 -2.70 12.11
CA ASN A 71 -2.58 -3.39 13.39
C ASN A 71 -1.69 -4.63 13.24
N LYS A 72 -1.92 -5.45 12.22
CA LYS A 72 -1.06 -6.61 11.90
C LYS A 72 0.38 -6.19 11.64
N THR A 73 0.61 -5.07 10.97
CA THR A 73 1.96 -4.54 10.72
C THR A 73 2.64 -4.13 12.03
N MET A 74 1.92 -3.43 12.90
CA MET A 74 2.41 -3.01 14.21
C MET A 74 2.69 -4.21 15.12
N ASP A 75 1.80 -5.21 15.16
CA ASP A 75 1.99 -6.44 15.94
C ASP A 75 3.22 -7.23 15.49
N LYS A 76 3.45 -7.29 14.16
CA LYS A 76 4.56 -8.04 13.58
C LYS A 76 5.90 -7.35 13.71
N PHE A 77 5.95 -6.04 13.44
CA PHE A 77 7.21 -5.30 13.28
C PHE A 77 7.38 -4.16 14.29
N GLY A 78 6.34 -3.78 15.02
CA GLY A 78 6.37 -2.76 16.07
C GLY A 78 6.36 -1.31 15.57
N ARG A 79 6.42 -1.08 14.25
CA ARG A 79 6.49 0.27 13.66
C ARG A 79 6.12 0.28 12.18
N ILE A 80 5.87 1.46 11.64
CA ILE A 80 5.75 1.74 10.20
C ILE A 80 6.63 2.96 9.92
N ASP A 81 7.59 2.84 9.00
CA ASP A 81 8.48 3.93 8.60
C ASP A 81 8.21 4.41 7.18
N ILE A 82 7.81 3.50 6.30
CA ILE A 82 7.59 3.76 4.89
C ILE A 82 6.22 3.26 4.51
N VAL A 83 5.42 4.10 3.87
CA VAL A 83 4.17 3.69 3.22
C VAL A 83 4.33 3.91 1.72
N LEU A 84 4.07 2.86 0.93
CA LEU A 84 4.06 2.96 -0.52
C LEU A 84 2.67 2.58 -1.03
N ASN A 85 1.93 3.57 -1.50
CA ASN A 85 0.60 3.38 -2.08
C ASN A 85 0.71 3.03 -3.57
N CYS A 86 0.62 1.72 -3.88
CA CYS A 86 0.60 1.18 -5.24
C CYS A 86 -0.71 0.50 -5.60
N ALA A 87 -1.62 0.28 -4.64
CA ALA A 87 -2.93 -0.27 -4.94
C ALA A 87 -3.70 0.69 -5.85
N GLY A 88 -4.19 0.18 -6.96
CA GLY A 88 -4.95 0.95 -7.90
C GLY A 88 -5.56 0.06 -8.98
N ILE A 89 -6.65 0.54 -9.55
CA ILE A 89 -7.32 -0.09 -10.69
C ILE A 89 -7.47 0.92 -11.81
N GLY A 90 -7.51 0.42 -13.05
CA GLY A 90 -7.78 1.23 -14.23
C GLY A 90 -9.03 0.71 -14.94
N SER A 91 -9.92 1.62 -15.29
CA SER A 91 -11.07 1.33 -16.12
C SER A 91 -11.17 2.42 -17.16
N ALA A 92 -10.76 2.11 -18.39
CA ALA A 92 -10.87 3.03 -19.51
C ALA A 92 -12.20 2.79 -20.25
N SER A 93 -13.10 3.75 -20.17
CA SER A 93 -14.35 3.73 -20.92
C SER A 93 -14.68 5.13 -21.43
N LYS A 94 -15.25 5.19 -22.64
CA LYS A 94 -15.70 6.47 -23.20
C LYS A 94 -16.91 6.98 -22.41
N THR A 95 -17.01 8.30 -22.23
CA THR A 95 -18.17 8.95 -21.60
C THR A 95 -19.47 8.56 -22.31
N VAL A 96 -19.42 8.46 -23.66
CA VAL A 96 -20.50 7.92 -24.47
C VAL A 96 -19.93 6.79 -25.34
N GLY A 97 -20.33 5.56 -25.04
CA GLY A 97 -19.98 4.35 -25.77
C GLY A 97 -21.06 3.93 -26.77
N LYS A 98 -20.90 2.75 -27.38
CA LYS A 98 -21.91 2.17 -28.29
C LYS A 98 -23.20 1.82 -27.56
N ASP A 99 -23.10 1.40 -26.32
CA ASP A 99 -24.20 0.92 -25.48
C ASP A 99 -24.79 2.00 -24.57
N GLY A 100 -24.37 3.26 -24.72
CA GLY A 100 -24.84 4.39 -23.95
C GLY A 100 -23.77 5.08 -23.10
N ALA A 101 -24.21 5.70 -21.98
CA ALA A 101 -23.33 6.41 -21.07
C ALA A 101 -22.39 5.47 -20.30
N HIS A 102 -21.21 5.99 -19.93
CA HIS A 102 -20.28 5.31 -19.03
C HIS A 102 -20.99 4.89 -17.73
N PRO A 103 -20.94 3.62 -17.33
CA PRO A 103 -21.57 3.18 -16.08
C PRO A 103 -20.98 3.92 -14.86
N LEU A 104 -21.86 4.56 -14.09
CA LEU A 104 -21.44 5.38 -12.95
C LEU A 104 -20.69 4.54 -11.89
N ASP A 105 -21.03 3.28 -11.72
CA ASP A 105 -20.38 2.41 -10.73
C ASP A 105 -18.93 2.09 -11.10
N TYR A 106 -18.60 2.03 -12.39
CA TYR A 106 -17.20 1.90 -12.83
C TYR A 106 -16.37 3.14 -12.50
N PHE A 107 -16.96 4.32 -12.64
CA PHE A 107 -16.31 5.54 -12.23
C PHE A 107 -16.09 5.60 -10.71
N LYS A 108 -17.13 5.27 -9.95
CA LYS A 108 -17.08 5.26 -8.47
C LYS A 108 -16.02 4.31 -7.95
N ILE A 109 -15.97 3.05 -8.43
CA ILE A 109 -14.99 2.09 -7.91
C ILE A 109 -13.54 2.52 -8.17
N VAL A 110 -13.28 3.20 -9.29
CA VAL A 110 -11.94 3.76 -9.56
C VAL A 110 -11.60 4.86 -8.55
N LEU A 111 -12.52 5.75 -8.23
CA LEU A 111 -12.31 6.78 -7.20
C LEU A 111 -12.15 6.15 -5.81
N ASP A 112 -12.98 5.18 -5.48
CA ASP A 112 -12.94 4.52 -4.18
C ASP A 112 -11.60 3.82 -3.93
N VAL A 113 -11.06 3.12 -4.92
CA VAL A 113 -9.76 2.45 -4.77
C VAL A 113 -8.60 3.45 -4.86
N ASN A 114 -8.55 4.26 -5.94
CA ASN A 114 -7.35 5.04 -6.25
C ASN A 114 -7.22 6.32 -5.42
N LEU A 115 -8.33 6.97 -5.07
CA LEU A 115 -8.34 8.22 -4.32
C LEU A 115 -8.66 7.98 -2.84
N VAL A 116 -9.85 7.43 -2.56
CA VAL A 116 -10.30 7.20 -1.19
C VAL A 116 -9.38 6.19 -0.50
N GLY A 117 -9.04 5.09 -1.18
CA GLY A 117 -8.15 4.06 -0.65
C GLY A 117 -6.75 4.57 -0.36
N THR A 118 -6.15 5.36 -1.26
CA THR A 118 -4.85 6.00 -1.02
C THR A 118 -4.90 6.91 0.21
N PHE A 119 -5.92 7.75 0.34
CA PHE A 119 -6.10 8.63 1.49
C PHE A 119 -6.36 7.84 2.78
N ASN A 120 -7.15 6.77 2.70
CA ASN A 120 -7.47 5.91 3.85
C ASN A 120 -6.21 5.28 4.45
N VAL A 121 -5.35 4.69 3.62
CA VAL A 121 -4.07 4.13 4.08
C VAL A 121 -3.14 5.22 4.62
N LEU A 122 -3.01 6.33 3.89
CA LEU A 122 -2.17 7.47 4.28
C LEU A 122 -2.54 7.99 5.68
N ARG A 123 -3.83 8.30 5.92
CA ARG A 123 -4.26 8.91 7.19
C ARG A 123 -4.10 7.97 8.39
N LEU A 124 -4.41 6.67 8.20
CA LEU A 124 -4.33 5.69 9.28
C LEU A 124 -2.87 5.31 9.60
N ALA A 125 -2.04 5.11 8.58
CA ALA A 125 -0.63 4.85 8.78
C ALA A 125 0.11 6.04 9.40
N ALA A 126 -0.22 7.28 9.02
CA ALA A 126 0.40 8.49 9.56
C ALA A 126 0.20 8.61 11.09
N VAL A 127 -0.90 8.10 11.65
CA VAL A 127 -1.13 8.06 13.10
C VAL A 127 -0.07 7.19 13.80
N GLU A 128 0.24 6.02 13.25
CA GLU A 128 1.27 5.13 13.82
C GLU A 128 2.69 5.67 13.56
N MET A 129 2.94 6.20 12.38
CA MET A 129 4.22 6.81 12.02
C MET A 129 4.56 8.01 12.93
N GLY A 130 3.57 8.80 13.30
CA GLY A 130 3.73 9.93 14.23
C GLY A 130 4.16 9.53 15.65
N LYS A 131 4.10 8.25 16.01
CA LYS A 131 4.57 7.70 17.29
C LYS A 131 6.04 7.26 17.25
N ASN A 132 6.65 7.21 16.05
CA ASN A 132 8.06 6.88 15.92
C ASN A 132 8.93 7.97 16.53
N GLU A 133 10.03 7.57 17.18
CA GLU A 133 11.07 8.52 17.55
C GLU A 133 11.62 9.21 16.30
N PRO A 134 11.64 10.55 16.28
CA PRO A 134 12.11 11.29 15.11
C PRO A 134 13.58 11.01 14.81
N GLU A 135 13.91 10.90 13.53
CA GLU A 135 15.30 10.82 13.07
C GLU A 135 15.96 12.20 12.98
N LYS A 136 17.18 12.23 12.44
CA LYS A 136 18.08 13.39 12.44
C LYS A 136 17.46 14.70 11.92
N ASP A 137 16.49 14.60 11.01
CA ASP A 137 15.81 15.75 10.41
C ASP A 137 14.36 15.93 10.90
N ASN A 138 14.04 15.42 12.09
CA ASN A 138 12.67 15.31 12.64
C ASN A 138 11.72 14.46 11.79
N GLU A 139 12.27 13.54 11.02
CA GLU A 139 11.51 12.65 10.14
C GLU A 139 10.99 11.43 10.92
N CYS A 140 9.67 11.25 11.00
CA CYS A 140 9.03 10.09 11.63
C CYS A 140 8.71 8.98 10.62
N GLY A 141 8.81 9.26 9.32
CA GLY A 141 8.55 8.32 8.24
C GLY A 141 8.30 9.03 6.90
N VAL A 142 8.10 8.25 5.85
CA VAL A 142 7.82 8.75 4.51
C VAL A 142 6.62 8.03 3.89
N ILE A 143 5.76 8.80 3.23
CA ILE A 143 4.62 8.27 2.46
C ILE A 143 4.83 8.62 1.00
N ILE A 144 4.79 7.60 0.14
CA ILE A 144 4.97 7.71 -1.30
C ILE A 144 3.68 7.26 -1.98
N ASN A 145 3.09 8.13 -2.78
CA ASN A 145 1.89 7.84 -3.54
C ASN A 145 2.23 7.67 -5.03
N THR A 146 1.76 6.58 -5.62
CA THR A 146 1.84 6.38 -7.07
C THR A 146 0.81 7.27 -7.76
N ALA A 147 1.27 8.07 -8.71
CA ALA A 147 0.42 8.90 -9.55
C ALA A 147 0.39 8.37 -10.99
N SER A 148 -0.58 8.83 -11.78
CA SER A 148 -0.70 8.51 -13.19
C SER A 148 -0.87 9.79 -14.02
N VAL A 149 -0.45 9.72 -15.27
CA VAL A 149 -0.68 10.77 -16.28
C VAL A 149 -1.99 10.59 -17.04
N ALA A 150 -2.71 9.52 -16.75
CA ALA A 150 -4.01 9.20 -17.37
C ALA A 150 -5.18 9.82 -16.59
#